data_d6b34d6b633ea4f38180c72b211ca966
#
_entry.id   d6b34d6b633ea4f38180c72b211ca966
#
_cell.length_a   1.000
_cell.length_b   1.000
_cell.length_c   1.000
_cell.angle_alpha   90.00
_cell.angle_beta   90.00
_cell.angle_gamma   90.00
#
_symmetry.space_group_name_H-M   'P 1'
#
loop_
_entity.id
_entity.type
_entity.pdbx_description
1 polymer ?
#
loop_
_entity_poly.entity_id
_entity_poly.type
_entity_poly.pdbx_seq_one_letter_code
_entity_poly.pdbx_strand_id
1 'polypeptide(L)'
;LGALAAAALFGTNHVAARNEGVSFGGGSDLVSSYYWRGVRESGPALQPALTMTAGNFSVTAWGSVDFSDSGYKEMDLTLAYQLGPVTLSVADLYWTGHDDDRYFVFDSRSPHRIEVGASWVVSEKLPFTLSWYTILFGAADRNHKGERAYASYFEAACPFTVKTIDMKAGVGMVPWNAAATYNCGDRDFYVQNVFLNAGKTWDIKGADGMKIGIFTNLIWNPALDDVNFVGGFSFRM
;
A
#
# COMPACT_ATOMS: atom_id res chain seq x y z
N LEU A 1 1.32 3.18 -0.89
CA LEU A 1 0.11 2.38 -1.16
C LEU A 1 0.09 1.02 -0.46
N GLY A 2 1.02 0.71 0.42
CA GLY A 2 0.88 -0.36 1.40
C GLY A 2 -0.37 -0.17 2.26
N ALA A 3 -0.69 1.06 2.67
CA ALA A 3 -1.90 1.39 3.44
C ALA A 3 -3.20 1.21 2.63
N LEU A 4 -3.21 1.49 1.34
CA LEU A 4 -4.37 1.22 0.49
C LEU A 4 -4.56 -0.28 0.22
N ALA A 5 -3.51 -1.10 0.24
CA ALA A 5 -3.66 -2.55 0.13
C ALA A 5 -4.28 -3.17 1.40
N ALA A 6 -3.87 -2.74 2.59
CA ALA A 6 -4.47 -3.20 3.85
C ALA A 6 -5.89 -2.60 4.07
N ALA A 7 -6.10 -1.33 3.73
CA ALA A 7 -7.42 -0.71 3.76
C ALA A 7 -8.37 -1.29 2.69
N ALA A 8 -7.85 -1.76 1.56
CA ALA A 8 -8.65 -2.37 0.49
C ALA A 8 -9.06 -3.83 0.79
N LEU A 9 -8.43 -4.52 1.75
CA LEU A 9 -8.92 -5.83 2.22
C LEU A 9 -10.26 -5.72 2.93
N PHE A 10 -10.51 -4.59 3.59
CA PHE A 10 -11.73 -4.31 4.35
C PHE A 10 -12.43 -3.03 3.89
N GLY A 11 -11.96 -2.46 2.78
CA GLY A 11 -12.59 -1.33 2.14
C GLY A 11 -13.95 -1.73 1.66
N THR A 12 -14.98 -1.33 2.41
CA THR A 12 -16.31 -1.15 1.84
C THR A 12 -16.11 -0.41 0.51
N ASN A 13 -16.66 -0.96 -0.58
CA ASN A 13 -16.92 -0.21 -1.79
C ASN A 13 -17.87 0.94 -1.40
N HIS A 14 -17.33 1.98 -0.80
CA HIS A 14 -18.02 3.24 -0.71
C HIS A 14 -17.99 3.85 -2.11
N VAL A 15 -18.93 3.42 -2.94
CA VAL A 15 -19.66 4.39 -3.74
C VAL A 15 -20.37 5.25 -2.68
N ALA A 16 -19.60 6.14 -2.06
CA ALA A 16 -20.13 7.07 -1.07
C ALA A 16 -21.15 7.90 -1.82
N ALA A 17 -22.41 7.75 -1.42
CA ALA A 17 -23.41 8.78 -1.69
C ALA A 17 -22.72 10.11 -1.37
N ARG A 18 -22.81 11.08 -2.30
CA ARG A 18 -22.32 12.45 -2.12
C ARG A 18 -22.82 13.00 -0.79
N ASN A 19 -22.07 12.80 0.27
CA ASN A 19 -22.22 13.58 1.47
C ASN A 19 -21.48 14.88 1.24
N GLU A 20 -22.17 16.00 1.29
CA GLU A 20 -21.61 17.36 1.15
C GLU A 20 -20.71 17.74 2.35
N GLY A 21 -20.33 16.78 3.19
CA GLY A 21 -19.53 16.95 4.40
C GLY A 21 -18.12 16.36 4.31
N VAL A 22 -17.30 16.76 5.28
CA VAL A 22 -15.99 16.14 5.53
C VAL A 22 -16.20 14.95 6.47
N SER A 23 -15.60 13.81 6.14
CA SER A 23 -15.59 12.63 7.02
C SER A 23 -14.16 12.23 7.37
N PHE A 24 -14.00 11.60 8.53
CA PHE A 24 -12.73 11.07 9.01
C PHE A 24 -12.89 9.58 9.27
N GLY A 25 -11.84 8.83 8.93
CA GLY A 25 -11.73 7.42 9.27
C GLY A 25 -10.29 7.12 9.63
N GLY A 26 -10.10 6.10 10.43
CA GLY A 26 -8.75 5.74 10.84
C GLY A 26 -8.66 4.27 11.27
N GLY A 27 -7.45 3.88 11.59
CA GLY A 27 -7.20 2.55 12.09
C GLY A 27 -5.73 2.26 12.27
N SER A 28 -5.45 1.03 12.62
CA SER A 28 -4.07 0.57 12.73
C SER A 28 -4.02 -0.93 12.46
N ASP A 29 -2.95 -1.37 11.81
CA ASP A 29 -2.62 -2.77 11.65
C ASP A 29 -1.40 -3.13 12.49
N LEU A 30 -1.44 -4.29 13.15
CA LEU A 30 -0.30 -4.94 13.74
C LEU A 30 0.04 -6.13 12.85
N VAL A 31 1.22 -6.12 12.26
CA VAL A 31 1.65 -7.14 11.29
C VAL A 31 2.86 -7.92 11.81
N SER A 32 2.94 -9.19 11.45
CA SER A 32 4.10 -10.03 11.77
C SER A 32 5.34 -9.68 10.94
N SER A 33 5.13 -9.05 9.79
CA SER A 33 6.17 -8.52 8.91
C SER A 33 5.56 -7.55 7.92
N TYR A 34 6.27 -6.50 7.54
CA TYR A 34 5.82 -5.55 6.54
C TYR A 34 6.40 -5.88 5.17
N TYR A 35 5.50 -6.07 4.20
CA TYR A 35 5.82 -6.25 2.79
C TYR A 35 5.16 -5.17 1.95
N TRP A 36 5.94 -4.54 1.10
CA TRP A 36 5.46 -3.59 0.11
C TRP A 36 5.69 -4.13 -1.29
N ARG A 37 4.60 -4.38 -2.04
CA ARG A 37 4.64 -4.89 -3.42
C ARG A 37 5.53 -6.12 -3.59
N GLY A 38 5.50 -7.05 -2.65
CA GLY A 38 6.30 -8.28 -2.67
C GLY A 38 7.74 -8.14 -2.17
N VAL A 39 8.17 -6.94 -1.76
CA VAL A 39 9.46 -6.68 -1.12
C VAL A 39 9.26 -6.59 0.40
N ARG A 40 10.13 -7.24 1.16
CA ARG A 40 10.14 -7.12 2.61
C ARG A 40 10.81 -5.82 3.02
N GLU A 41 10.06 -4.96 3.71
CA GLU A 41 10.55 -3.69 4.22
C GLU A 41 11.00 -3.80 5.67
N SER A 42 10.22 -4.49 6.51
CA SER A 42 10.56 -4.65 7.92
C SER A 42 10.04 -5.93 8.55
N GLY A 43 10.39 -6.14 9.83
CA GLY A 43 9.85 -7.17 10.69
C GLY A 43 8.43 -6.84 11.21
N PRO A 44 8.11 -7.27 12.45
CA PRO A 44 6.85 -6.95 13.09
C PRO A 44 6.68 -5.44 13.25
N ALA A 45 5.53 -4.91 12.82
CA ALA A 45 5.32 -3.47 12.78
C ALA A 45 3.90 -3.06 13.18
N LEU A 46 3.77 -1.84 13.73
CA LEU A 46 2.50 -1.13 13.90
C LEU A 46 2.31 -0.14 12.76
N GLN A 47 1.14 -0.19 12.13
CA GLN A 47 0.86 0.58 10.92
C GLN A 47 -0.42 1.42 11.08
N PRO A 48 -0.33 2.60 11.75
CA PRO A 48 -1.47 3.51 11.89
C PRO A 48 -1.82 4.21 10.58
N ALA A 49 -3.10 4.52 10.40
CA ALA A 49 -3.61 5.31 9.29
C ALA A 49 -4.72 6.26 9.74
N LEU A 50 -4.76 7.45 9.13
CA LEU A 50 -5.82 8.44 9.28
C LEU A 50 -6.19 8.96 7.90
N THR A 51 -7.47 8.94 7.57
CA THR A 51 -7.98 9.44 6.29
C THR A 51 -9.04 10.51 6.52
N MET A 52 -8.93 11.61 5.82
CA MET A 52 -9.96 12.62 5.66
C MET A 52 -10.53 12.53 4.25
N THR A 53 -11.84 12.54 4.10
CA THR A 53 -12.53 12.52 2.79
C THR A 53 -13.47 13.72 2.69
N ALA A 54 -13.40 14.43 1.56
CA ALA A 54 -14.25 15.58 1.23
C ALA A 54 -14.71 15.46 -0.25
N GLY A 55 -15.95 15.09 -0.46
CA GLY A 55 -16.47 14.78 -1.80
C GLY A 55 -15.67 13.65 -2.46
N ASN A 56 -15.05 13.95 -3.60
CA ASN A 56 -14.23 12.99 -4.34
C ASN A 56 -12.74 13.00 -3.93
N PHE A 57 -12.33 13.91 -3.06
CA PHE A 57 -10.96 14.00 -2.56
C PHE A 57 -10.79 13.21 -1.27
N SER A 58 -9.63 12.59 -1.10
CA SER A 58 -9.20 12.04 0.17
C SER A 58 -7.73 12.34 0.41
N VAL A 59 -7.39 12.57 1.68
CA VAL A 59 -6.01 12.68 2.16
C VAL A 59 -5.81 11.61 3.22
N THR A 60 -4.79 10.78 3.03
CA THR A 60 -4.43 9.73 3.97
C THR A 60 -3.01 9.94 4.47
N ALA A 61 -2.85 10.01 5.79
CA ALA A 61 -1.57 9.85 6.45
C ALA A 61 -1.48 8.39 6.93
N TRP A 62 -0.40 7.73 6.57
CA TRP A 62 -0.11 6.36 6.98
C TRP A 62 1.32 6.27 7.50
N GLY A 63 1.59 5.35 8.39
CA GLY A 63 2.94 5.12 8.86
C GLY A 63 3.20 3.66 9.17
N SER A 64 4.47 3.30 9.32
CA SER A 64 4.92 1.99 9.79
C SER A 64 6.08 2.17 10.76
N VAL A 65 5.96 1.56 11.94
CA VAL A 65 7.02 1.55 12.96
C VAL A 65 7.39 0.10 13.22
N ASP A 66 8.60 -0.27 12.86
CA ASP A 66 9.16 -1.60 13.11
C ASP A 66 9.49 -1.78 14.60
N PHE A 67 9.19 -2.95 15.16
CA PHE A 67 9.53 -3.33 16.52
C PHE A 67 10.85 -4.11 16.62
N SER A 68 11.45 -4.45 15.49
CA SER A 68 12.78 -5.06 15.46
C SER A 68 13.88 -3.99 15.52
N ASP A 69 15.12 -4.43 15.68
CA ASP A 69 16.27 -3.53 15.75
C ASP A 69 16.67 -2.91 14.39
N SER A 70 15.84 -3.05 13.35
CA SER A 70 16.14 -2.50 12.02
C SER A 70 16.12 -0.97 11.97
N GLY A 71 15.39 -0.34 12.91
CA GLY A 71 15.19 1.10 12.95
C GLY A 71 14.29 1.64 11.83
N TYR A 72 13.73 0.76 11.00
CA TYR A 72 12.88 1.15 9.87
C TYR A 72 11.61 1.87 10.33
N LYS A 73 11.37 3.02 9.76
CA LYS A 73 10.14 3.80 9.90
C LYS A 73 9.72 4.33 8.55
N GLU A 74 8.42 4.41 8.36
CA GLU A 74 7.84 4.97 7.15
C GLU A 74 6.69 5.91 7.51
N MET A 75 6.57 6.99 6.76
CA MET A 75 5.45 7.91 6.84
C MET A 75 5.06 8.33 5.42
N ASP A 76 3.84 7.99 5.04
CA ASP A 76 3.30 8.32 3.73
C ASP A 76 2.17 9.32 3.85
N LEU A 77 2.15 10.30 2.96
CA LEU A 77 1.04 11.22 2.79
C LEU A 77 0.50 11.08 1.37
N THR A 78 -0.74 10.60 1.24
CA THR A 78 -1.39 10.36 -0.05
C THR A 78 -2.57 11.28 -0.25
N LEU A 79 -2.59 12.03 -1.35
CA LEU A 79 -3.77 12.70 -1.89
C LEU A 79 -4.36 11.85 -3.00
N ALA A 80 -5.67 11.58 -2.96
CA ALA A 80 -6.36 10.85 -4.01
C ALA A 80 -7.64 11.58 -4.46
N TYR A 81 -8.03 11.35 -5.71
CA TYR A 81 -9.24 11.87 -6.33
C TYR A 81 -9.97 10.75 -7.06
N GLN A 82 -11.26 10.56 -6.71
CA GLN A 82 -12.14 9.56 -7.33
C GLN A 82 -12.85 10.15 -8.54
N LEU A 83 -12.61 9.58 -9.72
CA LEU A 83 -13.24 9.96 -10.97
C LEU A 83 -14.02 8.75 -11.54
N GLY A 84 -15.27 8.59 -11.13
CA GLY A 84 -16.06 7.42 -11.50
C GLY A 84 -15.36 6.13 -11.06
N PRO A 85 -15.06 5.18 -11.97
CA PRO A 85 -14.39 3.94 -11.63
C PRO A 85 -12.86 4.08 -11.48
N VAL A 86 -12.31 5.28 -11.71
CA VAL A 86 -10.87 5.54 -11.68
C VAL A 86 -10.52 6.35 -10.44
N THR A 87 -9.47 5.94 -9.72
CA THR A 87 -8.83 6.72 -8.66
C THR A 87 -7.47 7.20 -9.15
N LEU A 88 -7.22 8.49 -9.06
CA LEU A 88 -5.91 9.09 -9.30
C LEU A 88 -5.27 9.43 -7.94
N SER A 89 -3.96 9.28 -7.81
CA SER A 89 -3.25 9.57 -6.56
C SER A 89 -1.89 10.21 -6.77
N VAL A 90 -1.49 10.98 -5.77
CA VAL A 90 -0.11 11.45 -5.57
C VAL A 90 0.25 11.11 -4.13
N ALA A 91 1.38 10.46 -3.94
CA ALA A 91 1.86 10.08 -2.62
C ALA A 91 3.28 10.59 -2.40
N ASP A 92 3.54 11.11 -1.23
CA ASP A 92 4.87 11.32 -0.67
C ASP A 92 5.17 10.12 0.22
N LEU A 93 6.13 9.29 -0.19
CA LEU A 93 6.61 8.14 0.54
C LEU A 93 7.91 8.52 1.22
N TYR A 94 7.91 8.54 2.55
CA TYR A 94 9.08 8.89 3.36
C TYR A 94 9.58 7.66 4.11
N TRP A 95 10.65 7.05 3.60
CA TRP A 95 11.26 5.88 4.17
C TRP A 95 12.52 6.27 4.94
N THR A 96 12.54 5.96 6.23
CA THR A 96 13.68 6.28 7.09
C THR A 96 14.37 5.00 7.57
N GLY A 97 15.65 5.05 7.75
CA GLY A 97 16.45 3.95 8.28
C GLY A 97 17.76 4.45 8.85
N HIS A 98 18.01 5.77 8.77
CA HIS A 98 19.22 6.41 9.25
C HIS A 98 18.91 7.50 10.28
N ASP A 99 19.75 7.66 11.29
CA ASP A 99 19.55 8.64 12.38
C ASP A 99 19.58 10.10 11.91
N ASP A 100 20.19 10.36 10.74
CA ASP A 100 20.28 11.69 10.14
C ASP A 100 19.10 12.05 9.22
N ASP A 101 18.14 11.12 9.01
CA ASP A 101 17.00 11.36 8.15
C ASP A 101 16.07 12.41 8.78
N ARG A 102 15.73 13.44 8.00
CA ARG A 102 14.88 14.54 8.43
C ARG A 102 13.74 14.76 7.45
N TYR A 103 12.51 14.75 7.94
CA TYR A 103 11.31 14.86 7.12
C TYR A 103 11.28 16.14 6.25
N PHE A 104 11.69 17.29 6.76
CA PHE A 104 11.63 18.56 6.01
C PHE A 104 12.89 18.85 5.18
N VAL A 105 13.62 17.84 4.76
CA VAL A 105 14.76 17.95 3.85
C VAL A 105 14.40 17.34 2.50
N PHE A 106 14.31 18.18 1.45
CA PHE A 106 13.90 17.80 0.09
C PHE A 106 15.04 18.01 -0.92
N ASP A 107 16.28 17.79 -0.53
CA ASP A 107 17.46 17.86 -1.40
C ASP A 107 17.81 16.48 -2.00
N SER A 108 18.96 16.40 -2.64
CA SER A 108 19.45 15.18 -3.30
C SER A 108 19.76 14.00 -2.35
N ARG A 109 19.69 14.20 -1.04
CA ARG A 109 19.90 13.17 -0.01
C ARG A 109 18.59 12.73 0.63
N SER A 110 17.48 13.41 0.28
CA SER A 110 16.19 13.18 0.87
C SER A 110 15.70 11.73 0.62
N PRO A 111 15.20 11.03 1.64
CA PRO A 111 14.56 9.73 1.49
C PRO A 111 13.13 9.80 0.92
N HIS A 112 12.60 11.01 0.68
CA HIS A 112 11.30 11.18 0.04
C HIS A 112 11.24 10.62 -1.37
N ARG A 113 10.11 9.99 -1.71
CA ARG A 113 9.75 9.56 -3.05
C ARG A 113 8.35 10.05 -3.38
N ILE A 114 8.22 10.81 -4.45
CA ILE A 114 6.91 11.24 -4.93
C ILE A 114 6.43 10.26 -5.98
N GLU A 115 5.36 9.57 -5.66
CA GLU A 115 4.72 8.58 -6.53
C GLU A 115 3.39 9.12 -7.06
N VAL A 116 3.13 8.91 -8.34
CA VAL A 116 1.81 9.10 -8.93
C VAL A 116 1.19 7.75 -9.22
N GLY A 117 -0.13 7.65 -9.10
CA GLY A 117 -0.86 6.40 -9.30
C GLY A 117 -2.20 6.61 -9.99
N ALA A 118 -2.63 5.55 -10.67
CA ALA A 118 -3.97 5.41 -11.20
C ALA A 118 -4.45 3.99 -10.94
N SER A 119 -5.69 3.85 -10.45
CA SER A 119 -6.36 2.56 -10.27
C SER A 119 -7.72 2.60 -10.93
N TRP A 120 -8.07 1.56 -11.64
CA TRP A 120 -9.33 1.43 -12.35
C TRP A 120 -10.06 0.14 -11.94
N VAL A 121 -11.29 0.27 -11.41
CA VAL A 121 -12.22 -0.85 -11.20
C VAL A 121 -12.92 -1.11 -12.51
N VAL A 122 -12.60 -2.23 -13.17
CA VAL A 122 -12.99 -2.51 -14.55
C VAL A 122 -14.51 -2.71 -14.68
N SER A 123 -15.14 -3.35 -13.70
CA SER A 123 -16.58 -3.63 -13.71
C SER A 123 -17.11 -3.87 -12.30
N GLU A 124 -18.33 -3.44 -12.03
CA GLU A 124 -19.03 -3.76 -10.76
C GLU A 124 -19.37 -5.26 -10.61
N LYS A 125 -19.61 -5.94 -11.74
CA LYS A 125 -19.94 -7.37 -11.74
C LYS A 125 -18.72 -8.26 -11.57
N LEU A 126 -17.57 -7.80 -12.03
CA LEU A 126 -16.29 -8.48 -11.92
C LEU A 126 -15.28 -7.45 -11.45
N PRO A 127 -15.12 -7.24 -10.15
CA PRO A 127 -14.41 -6.10 -9.59
C PRO A 127 -12.88 -6.23 -9.71
N PHE A 128 -12.41 -6.54 -10.91
CA PHE A 128 -11.00 -6.46 -11.22
C PHE A 128 -10.53 -5.01 -11.09
N THR A 129 -9.46 -4.83 -10.35
CA THR A 129 -8.75 -3.55 -10.26
C THR A 129 -7.44 -3.67 -11.02
N LEU A 130 -7.22 -2.74 -11.94
CA LEU A 130 -5.94 -2.54 -12.60
C LEU A 130 -5.33 -1.26 -12.05
N SER A 131 -4.08 -1.34 -11.61
CA SER A 131 -3.40 -0.19 -11.00
C SER A 131 -2.02 0.01 -11.62
N TRP A 132 -1.64 1.26 -11.78
CA TRP A 132 -0.31 1.67 -12.22
C TRP A 132 0.23 2.75 -11.29
N TYR A 133 1.48 2.62 -10.89
CA TYR A 133 2.20 3.55 -10.03
C TYR A 133 3.57 3.84 -10.59
N THR A 134 4.04 5.09 -10.46
CA THR A 134 5.37 5.51 -10.91
C THR A 134 5.97 6.51 -9.95
N ILE A 135 7.19 6.27 -9.50
CA ILE A 135 7.98 7.22 -8.72
C ILE A 135 8.55 8.28 -9.67
N LEU A 136 8.09 9.54 -9.53
CA LEU A 136 8.56 10.66 -10.34
C LEU A 136 9.78 11.35 -9.74
N PHE A 137 9.88 11.39 -8.40
CA PHE A 137 10.97 11.99 -7.65
C PHE A 137 11.44 11.07 -6.54
N GLY A 138 12.74 11.14 -6.22
CA GLY A 138 13.37 10.41 -5.14
C GLY A 138 14.85 10.21 -5.44
N ALA A 139 15.73 10.62 -4.55
CA ALA A 139 17.18 10.50 -4.76
C ALA A 139 17.62 9.03 -4.91
N ALA A 140 16.96 8.13 -4.18
CA ALA A 140 17.24 6.70 -4.18
C ALA A 140 16.58 5.92 -5.33
N ASP A 141 15.73 6.55 -6.17
CA ASP A 141 15.09 5.86 -7.29
C ASP A 141 16.08 5.68 -8.45
N ARG A 142 16.80 4.54 -8.46
CA ARG A 142 17.88 4.23 -9.41
C ARG A 142 17.70 2.83 -10.02
N ASN A 143 18.08 2.72 -11.30
CA ASN A 143 18.25 1.44 -11.98
C ASN A 143 19.65 0.82 -11.66
N HIS A 144 19.92 -0.35 -12.18
CA HIS A 144 21.21 -1.05 -11.98
C HIS A 144 22.43 -0.30 -12.53
N LYS A 145 22.21 0.68 -13.44
CA LYS A 145 23.26 1.55 -13.99
C LYS A 145 23.47 2.83 -13.17
N GLY A 146 22.70 3.02 -12.10
CA GLY A 146 22.73 4.24 -11.30
C GLY A 146 21.97 5.43 -11.88
N GLU A 147 21.24 5.24 -12.98
CA GLU A 147 20.42 6.25 -13.60
C GLU A 147 19.04 6.32 -12.91
N ARG A 148 18.28 7.42 -13.14
CA ARG A 148 16.90 7.55 -12.67
C ARG A 148 16.05 6.40 -13.24
N ALA A 149 15.41 5.64 -12.34
CA ALA A 149 14.65 4.47 -12.74
C ALA A 149 13.21 4.79 -13.17
N TYR A 150 12.59 5.82 -12.60
CA TYR A 150 11.13 6.01 -12.66
C TYR A 150 10.41 4.73 -12.28
N ALA A 151 10.81 4.17 -11.13
CA ALA A 151 10.35 2.87 -10.67
C ALA A 151 8.83 2.78 -10.77
N SER A 152 8.37 1.81 -11.53
CA SER A 152 6.96 1.64 -11.82
C SER A 152 6.48 0.25 -11.44
N TYR A 153 5.19 0.18 -11.09
CA TYR A 153 4.55 -1.06 -10.67
C TYR A 153 3.14 -1.13 -11.25
N PHE A 154 2.85 -2.23 -11.90
CA PHE A 154 1.53 -2.57 -12.38
C PHE A 154 0.94 -3.69 -11.53
N GLU A 155 -0.33 -3.58 -11.14
CA GLU A 155 -1.04 -4.62 -10.39
C GLU A 155 -2.39 -4.91 -11.03
N ALA A 156 -2.70 -6.19 -11.18
CA ALA A 156 -4.04 -6.67 -11.45
C ALA A 156 -4.52 -7.49 -10.25
N ALA A 157 -5.66 -7.13 -9.68
CA ALA A 157 -6.18 -7.78 -8.49
C ALA A 157 -7.69 -7.93 -8.54
N CYS A 158 -8.20 -8.96 -7.87
CA CYS A 158 -9.63 -9.26 -7.76
C CYS A 158 -9.99 -9.52 -6.30
N PRO A 159 -10.87 -8.71 -5.69
CA PRO A 159 -11.50 -9.05 -4.43
C PRO A 159 -12.64 -10.05 -4.64
N PHE A 160 -12.82 -10.95 -3.70
CA PHE A 160 -13.92 -11.92 -3.65
C PHE A 160 -14.18 -12.36 -2.22
N THR A 161 -15.35 -12.94 -1.96
CA THR A 161 -15.69 -13.43 -0.63
C THR A 161 -15.98 -14.91 -0.68
N VAL A 162 -15.37 -15.67 0.23
CA VAL A 162 -15.66 -17.10 0.43
C VAL A 162 -16.34 -17.27 1.78
N LYS A 163 -17.62 -17.56 1.75
CA LYS A 163 -18.49 -17.59 2.95
C LYS A 163 -18.47 -16.22 3.66
N THR A 164 -17.74 -16.11 4.75
CA THR A 164 -17.63 -14.88 5.58
C THR A 164 -16.20 -14.36 5.66
N ILE A 165 -15.33 -14.84 4.78
CA ILE A 165 -13.95 -14.42 4.69
C ILE A 165 -13.80 -13.54 3.45
N ASP A 166 -13.36 -12.32 3.62
CA ASP A 166 -13.03 -11.43 2.53
C ASP A 166 -11.61 -11.76 2.03
N MET A 167 -11.48 -11.88 0.73
CA MET A 167 -10.25 -12.30 0.08
C MET A 167 -9.91 -11.37 -1.08
N LYS A 168 -8.62 -11.27 -1.40
CA LYS A 168 -8.12 -10.57 -2.57
C LYS A 168 -6.94 -11.34 -3.15
N ALA A 169 -7.01 -11.72 -4.40
CA ALA A 169 -5.89 -12.30 -5.13
C ALA A 169 -5.39 -11.32 -6.19
N GLY A 170 -4.09 -11.34 -6.46
CA GLY A 170 -3.53 -10.46 -7.47
C GLY A 170 -2.13 -10.82 -7.90
N VAL A 171 -1.72 -10.15 -8.97
CA VAL A 171 -0.39 -10.22 -9.53
C VAL A 171 0.13 -8.80 -9.77
N GLY A 172 1.36 -8.57 -9.36
CA GLY A 172 2.08 -7.32 -9.55
C GLY A 172 3.37 -7.52 -10.30
N MET A 173 3.69 -6.58 -11.16
CA MET A 173 4.87 -6.66 -12.01
C MET A 173 5.57 -5.32 -12.13
N VAL A 174 6.87 -5.37 -12.34
CA VAL A 174 7.74 -4.23 -12.58
C VAL A 174 8.08 -4.23 -14.07
N PRO A 175 7.70 -3.17 -14.82
CA PRO A 175 7.79 -3.17 -16.28
C PRO A 175 9.19 -2.87 -16.83
N TRP A 176 10.09 -2.32 -16.03
CA TRP A 176 11.50 -2.04 -16.37
C TRP A 176 12.37 -1.99 -15.12
N ASN A 177 13.68 -1.95 -15.31
CA ASN A 177 14.64 -2.02 -14.23
C ASN A 177 14.48 -0.86 -13.22
N ALA A 178 14.28 -1.24 -11.97
CA ALA A 178 14.17 -0.34 -10.81
C ALA A 178 14.87 -0.98 -9.59
N ALA A 179 16.16 -1.30 -9.76
CA ALA A 179 16.94 -2.11 -8.83
C ALA A 179 16.93 -1.58 -7.39
N ALA A 180 17.06 -0.27 -7.22
CA ALA A 180 17.10 0.34 -5.89
C ALA A 180 15.74 0.37 -5.18
N THR A 181 14.63 0.26 -5.92
CA THR A 181 13.28 0.28 -5.34
C THR A 181 12.74 -1.13 -5.10
N TYR A 182 12.99 -2.05 -6.03
CA TYR A 182 12.38 -3.39 -5.99
C TYR A 182 13.39 -4.53 -5.82
N ASN A 183 14.65 -4.22 -5.56
CA ASN A 183 15.73 -5.19 -5.33
C ASN A 183 15.85 -6.25 -6.44
N CYS A 184 15.66 -5.82 -7.70
CA CYS A 184 15.55 -6.73 -8.85
C CYS A 184 16.88 -7.05 -9.55
N GLY A 185 18.00 -6.49 -9.07
CA GLY A 185 19.29 -6.61 -9.75
C GLY A 185 19.25 -5.98 -11.14
N ASP A 186 19.66 -6.72 -12.16
CA ASP A 186 19.71 -6.27 -13.56
C ASP A 186 18.48 -6.62 -14.40
N ARG A 187 17.43 -7.19 -13.78
CA ARG A 187 16.19 -7.55 -14.50
C ARG A 187 15.44 -6.32 -15.00
N ASP A 188 15.03 -6.36 -16.27
CA ASP A 188 14.20 -5.28 -16.86
C ASP A 188 12.72 -5.48 -16.57
N PHE A 189 12.13 -6.60 -17.02
CA PHE A 189 10.74 -6.94 -16.72
C PHE A 189 10.65 -8.18 -15.84
N TYR A 190 9.77 -8.15 -14.81
CA TYR A 190 9.56 -9.32 -13.98
C TYR A 190 8.25 -9.24 -13.19
N VAL A 191 7.73 -10.41 -12.80
CA VAL A 191 6.65 -10.53 -11.83
C VAL A 191 7.27 -10.40 -10.44
N GLN A 192 6.82 -9.38 -9.72
CA GLN A 192 7.37 -9.03 -8.40
C GLN A 192 6.53 -9.60 -7.27
N ASN A 193 5.23 -9.74 -7.48
CA ASN A 193 4.30 -10.05 -6.41
C ASN A 193 3.15 -10.89 -6.92
N VAL A 194 2.98 -12.08 -6.40
CA VAL A 194 1.76 -12.89 -6.55
C VAL A 194 1.21 -13.08 -5.14
N PHE A 195 -0.03 -12.66 -4.90
CA PHE A 195 -0.52 -12.64 -3.53
C PHE A 195 -1.95 -13.14 -3.39
N LEU A 196 -2.21 -13.69 -2.22
CA LEU A 196 -3.55 -14.04 -1.74
C LEU A 196 -3.70 -13.49 -0.33
N ASN A 197 -4.60 -12.53 -0.19
CA ASN A 197 -4.96 -11.95 1.09
C ASN A 197 -6.28 -12.56 1.56
N ALA A 198 -6.44 -12.79 2.83
CA ALA A 198 -7.69 -13.24 3.44
C ALA A 198 -7.86 -12.59 4.81
N GLY A 199 -9.10 -12.23 5.16
CA GLY A 199 -9.36 -11.63 6.46
C GLY A 199 -10.82 -11.63 6.84
N LYS A 200 -11.05 -11.28 8.10
CA LYS A 200 -12.38 -11.13 8.65
C LYS A 200 -12.40 -10.04 9.70
N THR A 201 -13.44 -9.24 9.67
CA THR A 201 -13.69 -8.20 10.67
C THR A 201 -14.96 -8.46 11.45
N TRP A 202 -15.02 -7.89 12.65
CA TRP A 202 -16.17 -7.92 13.54
C TRP A 202 -16.40 -6.52 14.10
N ASP A 203 -17.68 -6.14 14.20
CA ASP A 203 -18.05 -4.88 14.88
C ASP A 203 -17.83 -5.03 16.39
N ILE A 204 -17.33 -3.96 17.02
CA ILE A 204 -17.15 -3.91 18.47
C ILE A 204 -18.50 -3.48 19.08
N LYS A 205 -19.10 -4.36 19.89
CA LYS A 205 -20.38 -4.06 20.56
C LYS A 205 -20.24 -2.83 21.46
N GLY A 206 -21.13 -1.86 21.29
CA GLY A 206 -21.16 -0.63 22.08
C GLY A 206 -20.17 0.44 21.64
N ALA A 207 -19.50 0.26 20.50
CA ALA A 207 -18.59 1.25 19.91
C ALA A 207 -18.93 1.42 18.42
N ASP A 208 -19.86 2.31 18.13
CA ASP A 208 -20.37 2.53 16.78
C ASP A 208 -19.24 2.89 15.80
N GLY A 209 -19.22 2.19 14.66
CA GLY A 209 -18.22 2.34 13.62
C GLY A 209 -16.87 1.67 13.89
N MET A 210 -16.65 1.17 15.10
CA MET A 210 -15.38 0.50 15.44
C MET A 210 -15.40 -0.98 15.10
N LYS A 211 -14.32 -1.46 14.48
CA LYS A 211 -14.14 -2.87 14.09
C LYS A 211 -12.78 -3.38 14.49
N ILE A 212 -12.73 -4.66 14.81
CA ILE A 212 -11.49 -5.42 14.93
C ILE A 212 -11.44 -6.51 13.86
N GLY A 213 -10.27 -6.92 13.46
CA GLY A 213 -10.12 -7.97 12.46
C GLY A 213 -8.84 -8.75 12.61
N ILE A 214 -8.83 -9.89 11.94
CA ILE A 214 -7.64 -10.67 11.70
C ILE A 214 -7.46 -10.82 10.19
N PHE A 215 -6.23 -10.88 9.74
CA PHE A 215 -5.93 -11.11 8.33
C PHE A 215 -4.63 -11.87 8.14
N THR A 216 -4.47 -12.38 6.94
CA THR A 216 -3.25 -13.03 6.50
C THR A 216 -2.98 -12.71 5.04
N ASN A 217 -1.69 -12.64 4.68
CA ASN A 217 -1.22 -12.47 3.32
C ASN A 217 -0.24 -13.59 2.99
N LEU A 218 -0.53 -14.34 1.95
CA LEU A 218 0.43 -15.21 1.30
C LEU A 218 1.02 -14.42 0.12
N ILE A 219 2.34 -14.32 0.10
CA ILE A 219 3.07 -13.48 -0.86
C ILE A 219 4.15 -14.36 -1.49
N TRP A 220 4.12 -14.46 -2.81
CA TRP A 220 5.20 -15.05 -3.59
C TRP A 220 5.85 -13.97 -4.45
N ASN A 221 7.15 -13.80 -4.29
CA ASN A 221 7.98 -12.97 -5.14
C ASN A 221 8.77 -13.86 -6.12
N PRO A 222 8.28 -14.08 -7.36
CA PRO A 222 8.97 -14.94 -8.33
C PRO A 222 10.36 -14.45 -8.73
N ALA A 223 10.58 -13.12 -8.67
CA ALA A 223 11.87 -12.54 -9.04
C ALA A 223 12.97 -12.85 -8.03
N LEU A 224 12.62 -13.07 -6.76
CA LEU A 224 13.54 -13.40 -5.68
C LEU A 224 13.45 -14.87 -5.25
N ASP A 225 12.55 -15.67 -5.88
CA ASP A 225 12.23 -17.05 -5.50
C ASP A 225 11.85 -17.16 -4.01
N ASP A 226 11.04 -16.20 -3.52
CA ASP A 226 10.73 -16.03 -2.11
C ASP A 226 9.21 -16.13 -1.85
N VAL A 227 8.83 -16.95 -0.87
CA VAL A 227 7.44 -17.15 -0.44
C VAL A 227 7.29 -16.77 1.02
N ASN A 228 6.37 -15.88 1.32
CA ASN A 228 6.18 -15.33 2.64
C ASN A 228 4.73 -15.40 3.10
N PHE A 229 4.56 -15.53 4.41
CA PHE A 229 3.29 -15.51 5.08
C PHE A 229 3.28 -14.40 6.14
N VAL A 230 2.31 -13.50 6.04
CA VAL A 230 2.12 -12.41 7.00
C VAL A 230 0.79 -12.63 7.71
N GLY A 231 0.81 -12.62 9.04
CA GLY A 231 -0.38 -12.55 9.87
C GLY A 231 -0.53 -11.18 10.50
N GLY A 232 -1.76 -10.74 10.71
CA GLY A 232 -2.00 -9.45 11.33
C GLY A 232 -3.34 -9.31 12.03
N PHE A 233 -3.39 -8.29 12.88
CA PHE A 233 -4.60 -7.79 13.51
C PHE A 233 -4.90 -6.39 13.00
N SER A 234 -6.18 -6.08 12.83
CA SER A 234 -6.62 -4.75 12.40
C SER A 234 -7.59 -4.13 13.39
N PHE A 235 -7.49 -2.83 13.55
CA PHE A 235 -8.45 -1.97 14.22
C PHE A 235 -8.90 -0.89 13.25
N ARG A 236 -10.19 -0.59 13.20
CA ARG A 236 -10.78 0.45 12.34
C ARG A 236 -11.80 1.25 13.13
N MET A 237 -11.92 2.55 12.80
CA MET A 237 -12.91 3.48 13.38
C MET A 237 -13.44 4.44 12.30
#